data_8884500bc9f503dac0a75a8f41f3631b
#
_entry.id   8884500bc9f503dac0a75a8f41f3631b
#
_cell.length_a   1.000
_cell.length_b   1.000
_cell.length_c   1.000
_cell.angle_alpha   90.00
_cell.angle_beta   90.00
_cell.angle_gamma   90.00
#
_symmetry.space_group_name_H-M   'P 1'
#
loop_
_entity.id
_entity.type
_entity.pdbx_description
1 polymer ?
#
loop_
_entity_poly.entity_id
_entity_poly.type
_entity_poly.pdbx_seq_one_letter_code
_entity_poly.pdbx_strand_id
1 'polypeptide(L)'
;MLTARRLSLLLFALLWAGALQGQGIQQTKGSFQDKFRQLDEVLPTANVYRNAAGAPGHEYWQQEVDYNIEAVLDEDNQRLSATEIIRYQNNSPDTLTYLWFQLDQNRFRSDSMAEMSGTFNGSSPDADSNDPARISLGQLRALQYQSDANLGHQINAVSDSRENALAHTVVGTLMRVDLLEPLRPGDDVELRIDFEYNIVNGDVLSPRGGYEHFPEDERDGGNYIFALSQWFPRLVAYTDYEGWTNKEFLGSGEFTLEFGDYEVSMTVPADHIVSATGELQNPGDVLTREQRDRLEEAQSAARPVYIVTPDEALDNEREGSAQTATWRFAAENVRDFAWASSRKFIWDAKGHQQPGADQETVMAMSFYPKEGGTLWSDYSTEVVIHTLEVYSRFSFDYPYPTAQSVNVGFVGGMEYPMITFNGPRTELQEDGSRTYSLAEKRFLIGVVIHEIGHFYFPMIVNSDERQWTWMDEGLNSYLDSVAGREWDAEIPWGVEPRYITDYMESQNQVPVMTQSDSVLRLGPNAYSKPATAINILRETIMGRELFDFAFKEYSRLWAFKRPTPA
;
A
#
# COMPACT_ATOMS: atom_id res chain seq x y z
N MET A 1 49.61 17.22 60.48
CA MET A 1 48.91 18.09 59.49
C MET A 1 48.81 17.51 58.06
N LEU A 2 49.46 16.39 57.75
CA LEU A 2 49.39 15.76 56.40
C LEU A 2 48.21 14.78 56.21
N THR A 3 47.58 14.34 57.28
CA THR A 3 46.44 13.36 57.20
C THR A 3 45.09 14.02 56.94
N ALA A 4 44.85 15.24 57.35
CA ALA A 4 43.58 15.95 57.16
C ALA A 4 43.42 16.43 55.71
N ARG A 5 44.49 16.84 55.03
CA ARG A 5 44.46 17.27 53.61
C ARG A 5 44.21 16.13 52.62
N ARG A 6 44.68 14.91 52.94
CA ARG A 6 44.40 13.76 52.09
C ARG A 6 42.97 13.24 52.22
N LEU A 7 42.36 13.37 53.39
CA LEU A 7 40.98 13.01 53.61
C LEU A 7 40.02 13.98 52.92
N SER A 8 40.34 15.29 52.92
CA SER A 8 39.51 16.31 52.22
C SER A 8 39.58 16.17 50.69
N LEU A 9 40.74 15.78 50.13
CA LEU A 9 40.88 15.53 48.70
C LEU A 9 40.18 14.24 48.25
N LEU A 10 40.13 13.20 49.09
CA LEU A 10 39.38 11.96 48.82
C LEU A 10 37.87 12.18 48.91
N LEU A 11 37.39 13.00 49.87
CA LEU A 11 35.97 13.39 49.95
C LEU A 11 35.56 14.28 48.78
N PHE A 12 36.41 15.19 48.31
CA PHE A 12 36.13 16.03 47.14
C PHE A 12 36.13 15.20 45.85
N ALA A 13 37.05 14.22 45.71
CA ALA A 13 37.07 13.29 44.57
C ALA A 13 35.88 12.34 44.58
N LEU A 14 35.39 11.89 45.73
CA LEU A 14 34.17 11.08 45.86
C LEU A 14 32.89 11.89 45.60
N LEU A 15 32.86 13.18 45.95
CA LEU A 15 31.75 14.06 45.60
C LEU A 15 31.71 14.42 44.11
N TRP A 16 32.87 14.50 43.44
CA TRP A 16 32.97 14.71 42.01
C TRP A 16 32.69 13.41 41.22
N ALA A 17 33.06 12.26 41.74
CA ALA A 17 32.73 10.96 41.14
C ALA A 17 31.23 10.65 41.28
N GLY A 18 30.56 11.10 42.38
CA GLY A 18 29.13 11.05 42.56
C GLY A 18 28.34 12.02 41.64
N ALA A 19 28.97 13.16 41.29
CA ALA A 19 28.37 14.13 40.37
C ALA A 19 28.53 13.73 38.89
N LEU A 20 29.48 12.83 38.56
CA LEU A 20 29.64 12.27 37.22
C LEU A 20 28.79 11.03 36.94
N GLN A 21 28.15 10.45 37.96
CA GLN A 21 27.15 9.40 37.77
C GLN A 21 25.73 9.93 37.53
N GLY A 22 25.52 11.24 37.47
CA GLY A 22 24.21 11.88 37.36
C GLY A 22 23.88 12.52 36.02
N GLN A 23 24.71 12.39 35.00
CA GLN A 23 24.30 12.67 33.62
C GLN A 23 24.11 11.34 32.89
N GLY A 24 23.17 10.55 33.41
CA GLY A 24 22.44 9.66 32.53
C GLY A 24 21.91 10.53 31.39
N ILE A 25 22.07 10.05 30.16
CA ILE A 25 21.42 10.59 28.96
C ILE A 25 20.09 11.12 29.45
N GLN A 26 19.89 12.43 29.36
CA GLN A 26 18.61 13.04 29.68
C GLN A 26 17.62 12.35 28.77
N GLN A 27 16.85 11.42 29.31
CA GLN A 27 15.78 10.78 28.53
C GLN A 27 14.91 11.93 28.06
N THR A 28 14.97 12.18 26.78
CA THR A 28 14.00 13.02 26.11
C THR A 28 12.63 12.59 26.62
N LYS A 29 11.85 13.50 27.02
CA LYS A 29 10.52 13.43 27.62
C LYS A 29 9.87 12.03 27.60
N GLY A 30 9.66 11.44 28.76
CA GLY A 30 9.08 10.12 28.93
C GLY A 30 10.12 9.00 29.12
N SER A 31 9.69 7.86 29.61
CA SER A 31 10.48 6.67 29.84
C SER A 31 10.06 5.60 28.81
N PHE A 32 10.94 4.69 28.46
CA PHE A 32 10.58 3.50 27.68
C PHE A 32 9.48 2.66 28.34
N GLN A 33 9.25 2.85 29.62
CA GLN A 33 8.18 2.20 30.37
C GLN A 33 6.85 2.95 30.27
N ASP A 34 6.86 4.20 29.81
CA ASP A 34 5.65 4.97 29.56
C ASP A 34 5.04 4.52 28.23
N LYS A 35 4.02 3.72 28.32
CA LYS A 35 3.29 3.14 27.19
C LYS A 35 2.40 4.16 26.46
N PHE A 36 2.22 5.32 27.05
CA PHE A 36 1.46 6.46 26.49
C PHE A 36 2.38 7.66 26.21
N ARG A 37 3.57 7.36 25.76
CA ARG A 37 4.59 8.36 25.45
C ARG A 37 4.02 9.48 24.58
N GLN A 38 4.33 10.72 24.98
CA GLN A 38 3.82 11.90 24.31
C GLN A 38 4.37 12.06 22.89
N LEU A 39 3.55 12.63 22.03
CA LEU A 39 3.86 12.83 20.61
C LEU A 39 4.73 14.06 20.33
N ASP A 40 4.95 14.92 21.32
CA ASP A 40 5.62 16.23 21.16
C ASP A 40 7.16 16.17 20.97
N GLU A 41 7.72 14.96 20.91
CA GLU A 41 9.17 14.79 20.81
C GLU A 41 9.72 14.93 19.39
N VAL A 42 8.91 14.71 18.36
CA VAL A 42 9.37 14.54 16.97
C VAL A 42 8.59 15.39 15.98
N LEU A 43 7.47 15.99 16.38
CA LEU A 43 6.59 16.69 15.47
C LEU A 43 6.86 18.20 15.45
N PRO A 44 6.83 18.83 14.28
CA PRO A 44 6.99 20.28 14.19
C PRO A 44 5.84 20.99 14.93
N THR A 45 6.16 22.10 15.58
CA THR A 45 5.14 22.99 16.16
C THR A 45 4.31 23.61 15.04
N ALA A 46 3.07 24.01 15.38
CA ALA A 46 2.19 24.71 14.46
C ALA A 46 2.89 25.91 13.78
N ASN A 47 2.68 26.06 12.48
CA ASN A 47 3.29 27.07 11.63
C ASN A 47 2.33 27.52 10.52
N VAL A 48 2.85 28.20 9.48
CA VAL A 48 2.05 28.69 8.35
C VAL A 48 1.53 27.56 7.44
N TYR A 49 2.18 26.39 7.46
CA TYR A 49 1.80 25.22 6.66
C TYR A 49 0.81 24.30 7.38
N ARG A 50 0.93 24.21 8.71
CA ARG A 50 0.09 23.36 9.58
C ARG A 50 -0.28 24.17 10.82
N ASN A 51 -1.54 24.48 10.96
CA ASN A 51 -1.99 25.38 12.05
C ASN A 51 -2.19 24.62 13.37
N ALA A 52 -2.36 25.37 14.46
CA ALA A 52 -2.53 24.82 15.80
C ALA A 52 -3.86 24.08 16.05
N ALA A 53 -4.79 24.13 15.09
CA ALA A 53 -6.05 23.39 15.15
C ALA A 53 -5.95 22.01 14.44
N GLY A 54 -4.75 21.63 13.98
CA GLY A 54 -4.54 20.38 13.26
C GLY A 54 -5.07 20.38 11.82
N ALA A 55 -5.25 21.56 11.21
CA ALA A 55 -5.69 21.72 9.83
C ALA A 55 -4.56 22.26 8.95
N PRO A 56 -4.65 22.11 7.60
CA PRO A 56 -3.73 22.78 6.69
C PRO A 56 -3.69 24.28 6.95
N GLY A 57 -2.49 24.85 7.00
CA GLY A 57 -2.26 26.29 7.16
C GLY A 57 -2.49 27.05 5.85
N HIS A 58 -2.43 28.38 5.91
CA HIS A 58 -2.72 29.22 4.76
C HIS A 58 -1.61 29.24 3.68
N GLU A 59 -0.42 28.74 3.99
CA GLU A 59 0.69 28.54 3.06
C GLU A 59 0.99 27.05 2.85
N TYR A 60 0.02 26.15 3.16
CA TYR A 60 0.20 24.71 2.91
C TYR A 60 0.47 24.46 1.44
N TRP A 61 1.47 23.67 1.16
CA TRP A 61 1.86 23.20 -0.16
C TRP A 61 2.14 21.69 -0.18
N GLN A 62 2.05 21.11 -1.32
CA GLN A 62 2.58 19.78 -1.64
C GLN A 62 2.97 19.76 -3.11
N GLN A 63 3.85 18.87 -3.46
CA GLN A 63 4.30 18.68 -4.84
C GLN A 63 3.21 17.97 -5.64
N GLU A 64 3.34 18.04 -6.97
CA GLU A 64 2.47 17.35 -7.90
C GLU A 64 3.35 16.61 -8.93
N VAL A 65 2.93 15.41 -9.33
CA VAL A 65 3.72 14.59 -10.25
C VAL A 65 2.80 13.81 -11.19
N ASP A 66 2.86 14.14 -12.48
CA ASP A 66 2.11 13.44 -13.52
C ASP A 66 2.99 12.40 -14.21
N TYR A 67 2.36 11.30 -14.61
CA TYR A 67 3.02 10.18 -15.27
C TYR A 67 2.32 9.80 -16.57
N ASN A 68 3.10 9.62 -17.64
CA ASN A 68 2.68 8.92 -18.85
C ASN A 68 3.58 7.71 -19.04
N ILE A 69 2.99 6.49 -18.93
CA ILE A 69 3.77 5.25 -18.89
C ILE A 69 3.32 4.31 -20.00
N GLU A 70 4.28 3.81 -20.77
CA GLU A 70 4.08 2.76 -21.76
C GLU A 70 4.79 1.49 -21.28
N ALA A 71 4.04 0.43 -20.96
CA ALA A 71 4.54 -0.82 -20.42
C ALA A 71 4.24 -2.01 -21.35
N VAL A 72 5.15 -2.95 -21.40
CA VAL A 72 5.02 -4.21 -22.14
C VAL A 72 5.29 -5.38 -21.20
N LEU A 73 4.32 -6.27 -21.08
CA LEU A 73 4.43 -7.51 -20.32
C LEU A 73 4.88 -8.66 -21.26
N ASP A 74 6.04 -9.21 -20.99
CA ASP A 74 6.52 -10.45 -21.57
C ASP A 74 6.12 -11.61 -20.65
N GLU A 75 5.00 -12.26 -20.95
CA GLU A 75 4.48 -13.36 -20.15
C GLU A 75 5.43 -14.56 -20.14
N ASP A 76 6.05 -14.88 -21.27
CA ASP A 76 6.89 -16.08 -21.42
C ASP A 76 8.16 -15.98 -20.58
N ASN A 77 8.68 -14.79 -20.39
CA ASN A 77 9.88 -14.53 -19.60
C ASN A 77 9.59 -13.91 -18.22
N GLN A 78 8.31 -13.69 -17.86
CA GLN A 78 7.87 -13.01 -16.64
C GLN A 78 8.63 -11.70 -16.42
N ARG A 79 8.67 -10.86 -17.45
CA ARG A 79 9.43 -9.60 -17.49
C ARG A 79 8.54 -8.43 -17.85
N LEU A 80 8.80 -7.31 -17.24
CA LEU A 80 8.21 -6.02 -17.60
C LEU A 80 9.29 -5.09 -18.14
N SER A 81 8.99 -4.42 -19.25
CA SER A 81 9.76 -3.29 -19.78
C SER A 81 8.85 -2.09 -19.96
N ALA A 82 9.34 -0.91 -19.62
CA ALA A 82 8.54 0.30 -19.74
C ALA A 82 9.39 1.55 -19.98
N THR A 83 8.71 2.54 -20.51
CA THR A 83 9.14 3.93 -20.58
C THR A 83 8.15 4.77 -19.81
N GLU A 84 8.64 5.65 -18.95
CA GLU A 84 7.81 6.67 -18.29
C GLU A 84 8.30 8.07 -18.62
N ILE A 85 7.35 8.97 -18.84
CA ILE A 85 7.55 10.42 -18.91
C ILE A 85 6.90 11.00 -17.65
N ILE A 86 7.70 11.74 -16.88
CA ILE A 86 7.34 12.25 -15.57
C ILE A 86 7.39 13.75 -15.62
N ARG A 87 6.31 14.43 -15.28
CA ARG A 87 6.29 15.87 -15.06
C ARG A 87 6.17 16.16 -13.57
N TYR A 88 7.16 16.84 -13.02
CA TYR A 88 7.21 17.19 -11.60
C TYR A 88 7.10 18.70 -11.42
N GLN A 89 6.08 19.14 -10.67
CA GLN A 89 5.83 20.53 -10.32
C GLN A 89 6.40 20.83 -8.93
N ASN A 90 7.32 21.80 -8.83
CA ASN A 90 7.86 22.25 -7.56
C ASN A 90 6.99 23.35 -6.93
N ASN A 91 6.06 22.94 -6.07
CA ASN A 91 5.20 23.86 -5.30
C ASN A 91 5.82 24.30 -3.96
N SER A 92 7.02 23.79 -3.62
CA SER A 92 7.73 24.16 -2.39
C SER A 92 8.37 25.55 -2.51
N PRO A 93 8.70 26.20 -1.39
CA PRO A 93 9.49 27.43 -1.38
C PRO A 93 10.99 27.20 -1.69
N ASP A 94 11.43 25.95 -1.85
CA ASP A 94 12.82 25.57 -2.00
C ASP A 94 13.22 25.41 -3.48
N THR A 95 14.50 25.66 -3.77
CA THR A 95 15.09 25.33 -5.08
C THR A 95 15.68 23.95 -5.04
N LEU A 96 15.21 23.06 -5.91
CA LEU A 96 15.65 21.68 -5.99
C LEU A 96 16.74 21.53 -7.08
N THR A 97 17.81 20.81 -6.79
CA THR A 97 18.90 20.54 -7.74
C THR A 97 19.02 19.06 -8.11
N TYR A 98 18.22 18.23 -7.47
CA TYR A 98 18.09 16.80 -7.72
C TYR A 98 16.71 16.33 -7.30
N LEU A 99 16.30 15.17 -7.84
CA LEU A 99 15.10 14.44 -7.46
C LEU A 99 15.47 13.05 -6.93
N TRP A 100 14.61 12.51 -6.08
CA TRP A 100 14.73 11.13 -5.60
C TRP A 100 13.59 10.27 -6.13
N PHE A 101 13.92 9.05 -6.50
CA PHE A 101 12.97 8.01 -6.95
C PHE A 101 13.08 6.77 -6.08
N GLN A 102 11.96 6.10 -5.88
CA GLN A 102 11.87 4.78 -5.27
C GLN A 102 11.97 3.72 -6.36
N LEU A 103 12.86 2.75 -6.17
CA LEU A 103 13.06 1.57 -7.00
C LEU A 103 12.74 0.33 -6.17
N ASP A 104 11.47 0.17 -5.79
CA ASP A 104 11.07 -0.78 -4.75
C ASP A 104 11.31 -2.24 -5.11
N GLN A 105 11.33 -2.60 -6.41
CA GLN A 105 11.70 -3.94 -6.87
C GLN A 105 13.13 -4.33 -6.47
N ASN A 106 14.01 -3.36 -6.20
CA ASN A 106 15.37 -3.62 -5.73
C ASN A 106 15.41 -4.29 -4.34
N ARG A 107 14.32 -4.23 -3.57
CA ARG A 107 14.18 -4.98 -2.32
C ARG A 107 14.39 -6.49 -2.51
N PHE A 108 14.02 -7.02 -3.67
CA PHE A 108 14.10 -8.45 -3.97
C PHE A 108 15.47 -8.91 -4.49
N ARG A 109 16.43 -7.99 -4.64
CA ARG A 109 17.81 -8.35 -4.98
C ARG A 109 18.47 -9.10 -3.83
N SER A 110 19.30 -10.07 -4.15
CA SER A 110 20.02 -10.87 -3.15
C SER A 110 21.01 -10.04 -2.29
N ASP A 111 21.42 -8.85 -2.77
CA ASP A 111 22.29 -7.90 -2.08
C ASP A 111 21.53 -6.70 -1.49
N SER A 112 20.21 -6.78 -1.39
CA SER A 112 19.38 -5.69 -0.87
C SER A 112 19.62 -5.46 0.63
N MET A 113 19.38 -4.21 1.08
CA MET A 113 19.41 -3.87 2.49
C MET A 113 18.37 -4.66 3.30
N ALA A 114 17.20 -4.95 2.70
CA ALA A 114 16.16 -5.75 3.32
C ALA A 114 16.68 -7.16 3.67
N GLU A 115 17.39 -7.82 2.74
CA GLU A 115 17.99 -9.14 2.97
C GLU A 115 19.17 -9.06 3.98
N MET A 116 20.04 -8.08 3.84
CA MET A 116 21.21 -7.95 4.70
C MET A 116 20.87 -7.53 6.14
N SER A 117 19.82 -6.74 6.34
CA SER A 117 19.35 -6.30 7.67
C SER A 117 18.29 -7.20 8.28
N GLY A 118 17.70 -8.08 7.48
CA GLY A 118 16.73 -9.06 7.93
C GLY A 118 17.37 -9.93 9.02
N THR A 119 17.01 -9.68 10.26
CA THR A 119 17.27 -10.66 11.30
C THR A 119 16.49 -11.91 10.93
N PHE A 120 17.12 -13.06 10.94
CA PHE A 120 16.47 -14.37 10.93
C PHE A 120 15.60 -14.48 12.19
N ASN A 121 14.60 -13.64 12.29
CA ASN A 121 13.52 -13.83 13.22
C ASN A 121 12.71 -14.97 12.62
N GLY A 122 12.90 -16.17 13.15
CA GLY A 122 12.12 -17.34 12.82
C GLY A 122 10.64 -17.12 13.11
N SER A 123 10.02 -16.26 12.33
CA SER A 123 8.58 -16.22 12.12
C SER A 123 8.23 -17.29 11.09
N SER A 124 8.59 -18.54 11.40
CA SER A 124 7.90 -19.70 10.86
C SER A 124 6.48 -19.67 11.44
N PRO A 125 5.43 -19.98 10.66
CA PRO A 125 4.09 -20.25 11.19
C PRO A 125 4.10 -21.30 12.31
N ASP A 126 5.14 -22.14 12.38
CA ASP A 126 5.42 -23.06 13.47
C ASP A 126 6.25 -22.37 14.57
N ALA A 127 5.65 -21.35 15.21
CA ALA A 127 6.28 -20.54 16.27
C ALA A 127 6.69 -21.32 17.54
N ASP A 128 6.59 -22.64 17.56
CA ASP A 128 7.07 -23.52 18.63
C ASP A 128 8.53 -23.94 18.48
N SER A 129 9.20 -23.61 17.37
CA SER A 129 10.65 -23.85 17.24
C SER A 129 11.42 -22.54 17.50
N ASN A 130 11.70 -22.24 18.75
CA ASN A 130 12.66 -21.21 19.18
C ASN A 130 14.13 -21.54 18.80
N ASP A 131 14.35 -22.24 17.71
CA ASP A 131 15.70 -22.58 17.26
C ASP A 131 16.08 -21.67 16.07
N PRO A 132 16.80 -20.55 16.30
CA PRO A 132 17.22 -19.61 15.25
C PRO A 132 18.23 -20.24 14.27
N ALA A 133 18.62 -21.48 14.47
CA ALA A 133 19.61 -22.19 13.66
C ALA A 133 18.97 -23.05 12.54
N ARG A 134 17.63 -23.06 12.40
CA ARG A 134 16.96 -23.88 11.38
C ARG A 134 16.46 -23.06 10.22
N ILE A 135 17.04 -23.26 9.04
CA ILE A 135 16.55 -22.76 7.77
C ILE A 135 15.61 -23.80 7.16
N SER A 136 14.39 -23.42 6.82
CA SER A 136 13.45 -24.29 6.11
C SER A 136 13.86 -24.50 4.65
N LEU A 137 13.38 -25.59 4.03
CA LEU A 137 13.58 -25.80 2.59
C LEU A 137 12.95 -24.68 1.74
N GLY A 138 11.83 -24.09 2.20
CA GLY A 138 11.20 -22.94 1.55
C GLY A 138 12.13 -21.73 1.56
N GLN A 139 12.73 -21.41 2.70
CA GLN A 139 13.70 -20.30 2.81
C GLN A 139 14.94 -20.54 1.93
N LEU A 140 15.45 -21.78 1.86
CA LEU A 140 16.58 -22.08 0.95
C LEU A 140 16.20 -21.91 -0.51
N ARG A 141 14.99 -22.31 -0.91
CA ARG A 141 14.48 -22.11 -2.28
C ARG A 141 14.32 -20.62 -2.59
N ALA A 142 13.81 -19.85 -1.63
CA ALA A 142 13.67 -18.40 -1.78
C ALA A 142 15.03 -17.72 -2.00
N LEU A 143 16.03 -18.04 -1.17
CA LEU A 143 17.40 -17.53 -1.32
C LEU A 143 18.05 -17.92 -2.65
N GLN A 144 17.87 -19.18 -3.09
CA GLN A 144 18.36 -19.63 -4.38
C GLN A 144 17.68 -18.88 -5.52
N TYR A 145 16.35 -18.74 -5.48
CA TYR A 145 15.59 -18.00 -6.47
C TYR A 145 16.05 -16.55 -6.57
N GLN A 146 16.19 -15.84 -5.45
CA GLN A 146 16.70 -14.45 -5.43
C GLN A 146 18.11 -14.35 -6.04
N SER A 147 18.98 -15.33 -5.81
CA SER A 147 20.32 -15.35 -6.38
C SER A 147 20.30 -15.53 -7.91
N ASP A 148 19.39 -16.34 -8.43
CA ASP A 148 19.39 -16.79 -9.82
C ASP A 148 18.50 -15.92 -10.73
N ALA A 149 17.45 -15.27 -10.19
CA ALA A 149 16.40 -14.62 -10.97
C ALA A 149 16.73 -13.20 -11.46
N ASN A 150 17.88 -12.62 -11.09
CA ASN A 150 18.30 -11.26 -11.46
C ASN A 150 17.17 -10.23 -11.24
N LEU A 151 16.66 -10.18 -10.02
CA LEU A 151 15.55 -9.31 -9.63
C LEU A 151 16.00 -7.85 -9.42
N GLY A 152 15.03 -6.94 -9.42
CA GLY A 152 15.21 -5.51 -9.23
C GLY A 152 15.21 -4.72 -10.53
N HIS A 153 14.94 -3.42 -10.42
CA HIS A 153 14.92 -2.50 -11.56
C HIS A 153 16.28 -2.42 -12.27
N GLN A 154 16.26 -2.47 -13.58
CA GLN A 154 17.37 -2.14 -14.46
C GLN A 154 17.01 -0.82 -15.15
N ILE A 155 17.71 0.25 -14.79
CA ILE A 155 17.52 1.58 -15.38
C ILE A 155 18.37 1.67 -16.63
N ASN A 156 17.72 1.71 -17.80
CA ASN A 156 18.38 1.72 -19.10
C ASN A 156 18.81 3.13 -19.54
N ALA A 157 17.97 4.13 -19.24
CA ALA A 157 18.26 5.53 -19.53
C ALA A 157 17.49 6.46 -18.58
N VAL A 158 18.07 7.62 -18.27
CA VAL A 158 17.41 8.75 -17.62
C VAL A 158 17.80 10.00 -18.41
N SER A 159 16.81 10.77 -18.87
CA SER A 159 17.02 11.97 -19.67
C SER A 159 16.01 13.06 -19.34
N ASP A 160 16.31 14.31 -19.74
CA ASP A 160 15.37 15.42 -19.74
C ASP A 160 14.50 15.43 -21.00
N SER A 161 13.55 16.39 -21.10
CA SER A 161 12.66 16.57 -22.25
C SER A 161 13.37 16.90 -23.57
N ARG A 162 14.67 17.20 -23.53
CA ARG A 162 15.52 17.45 -24.71
C ARG A 162 16.44 16.28 -25.04
N GLU A 163 16.18 15.12 -24.45
CA GLU A 163 16.98 13.89 -24.59
C GLU A 163 18.43 14.03 -24.08
N ASN A 164 18.73 15.02 -23.23
CA ASN A 164 20.01 15.08 -22.56
C ASN A 164 20.06 14.06 -21.43
N ALA A 165 21.08 13.21 -21.43
CA ALA A 165 21.27 12.22 -20.35
C ALA A 165 21.49 12.92 -19.01
N LEU A 166 20.78 12.45 -17.97
CA LEU A 166 20.90 12.92 -16.61
C LEU A 166 21.79 12.00 -15.77
N ALA A 167 22.67 12.60 -15.00
CA ALA A 167 23.48 11.84 -14.03
C ALA A 167 22.57 11.27 -12.94
N HIS A 168 22.68 9.98 -12.69
CA HIS A 168 21.90 9.33 -11.63
C HIS A 168 22.75 8.32 -10.85
N THR A 169 22.35 8.05 -9.62
CA THR A 169 23.01 7.11 -8.72
C THR A 169 21.95 6.28 -8.01
N VAL A 170 22.07 4.95 -8.12
CA VAL A 170 21.18 4.00 -7.42
C VAL A 170 21.88 3.51 -6.15
N VAL A 171 21.17 3.59 -5.02
CA VAL A 171 21.58 3.07 -3.72
C VAL A 171 20.41 2.31 -3.12
N GLY A 172 20.53 0.98 -3.05
CA GLY A 172 19.44 0.14 -2.58
C GLY A 172 18.15 0.33 -3.38
N THR A 173 17.06 0.66 -2.70
CA THR A 173 15.75 0.94 -3.31
C THR A 173 15.53 2.41 -3.69
N LEU A 174 16.60 3.20 -3.74
CA LEU A 174 16.53 4.62 -4.05
C LEU A 174 17.41 4.97 -5.25
N MET A 175 16.93 5.90 -6.08
CA MET A 175 17.70 6.52 -7.15
C MET A 175 17.67 8.04 -7.01
N ARG A 176 18.83 8.66 -6.97
CA ARG A 176 18.98 10.10 -7.08
C ARG A 176 19.26 10.47 -8.54
N VAL A 177 18.56 11.48 -9.04
CA VAL A 177 18.76 12.06 -10.37
C VAL A 177 19.16 13.53 -10.21
N ASP A 178 20.33 13.92 -10.70
CA ASP A 178 20.81 15.29 -10.65
C ASP A 178 20.23 16.09 -11.85
N LEU A 179 19.64 17.24 -11.55
CA LEU A 179 19.06 18.12 -12.58
C LEU A 179 20.15 18.98 -13.26
N LEU A 180 20.03 19.20 -14.57
CA LEU A 180 20.98 20.07 -15.31
C LEU A 180 20.83 21.54 -14.91
N GLU A 181 19.60 21.95 -14.61
CA GLU A 181 19.27 23.30 -14.14
C GLU A 181 18.49 23.21 -12.82
N PRO A 182 18.74 24.12 -11.87
CA PRO A 182 17.98 24.13 -10.62
C PRO A 182 16.48 24.40 -10.86
N LEU A 183 15.62 23.55 -10.31
CA LEU A 183 14.18 23.67 -10.33
C LEU A 183 13.73 24.63 -9.23
N ARG A 184 13.28 25.83 -9.60
CA ARG A 184 12.87 26.88 -8.66
C ARG A 184 11.44 26.69 -8.18
N PRO A 185 11.05 27.35 -7.08
CA PRO A 185 9.66 27.44 -6.66
C PRO A 185 8.73 27.86 -7.80
N GLY A 186 7.70 27.09 -8.07
CA GLY A 186 6.71 27.31 -9.12
C GLY A 186 7.10 26.81 -10.52
N ASP A 187 8.36 26.36 -10.72
CA ASP A 187 8.78 25.77 -12.00
C ASP A 187 8.45 24.27 -12.04
N ASP A 188 8.36 23.70 -13.23
CA ASP A 188 8.22 22.27 -13.50
C ASP A 188 9.42 21.71 -14.26
N VAL A 189 9.59 20.38 -14.18
CA VAL A 189 10.60 19.64 -14.94
C VAL A 189 9.99 18.36 -15.50
N GLU A 190 10.36 18.02 -16.73
CA GLU A 190 10.00 16.76 -17.36
C GLU A 190 11.22 15.85 -17.49
N LEU A 191 11.06 14.59 -17.08
CA LEU A 191 12.06 13.54 -17.18
C LEU A 191 11.49 12.34 -17.94
N ARG A 192 12.39 11.60 -18.58
CA ARG A 192 12.11 10.31 -19.18
C ARG A 192 12.99 9.25 -18.53
N ILE A 193 12.40 8.12 -18.12
CA ILE A 193 13.10 6.95 -17.61
C ILE A 193 12.71 5.72 -18.43
N ASP A 194 13.70 5.02 -18.98
CA ASP A 194 13.53 3.73 -19.61
C ASP A 194 14.04 2.64 -18.65
N PHE A 195 13.21 1.67 -18.32
CA PHE A 195 13.53 0.64 -17.34
C PHE A 195 12.91 -0.72 -17.67
N GLU A 196 13.43 -1.74 -17.00
CA GLU A 196 12.89 -3.11 -17.09
C GLU A 196 13.22 -3.87 -15.80
N TYR A 197 12.52 -4.96 -15.54
CA TYR A 197 12.83 -5.89 -14.46
C TYR A 197 12.17 -7.26 -14.67
N ASN A 198 12.72 -8.28 -14.02
CA ASN A 198 12.09 -9.60 -13.93
C ASN A 198 11.07 -9.59 -12.79
N ILE A 199 9.83 -9.97 -13.12
CA ILE A 199 8.71 -9.98 -12.18
C ILE A 199 8.95 -11.09 -11.15
N VAL A 200 8.70 -10.77 -9.88
CA VAL A 200 8.92 -11.69 -8.75
C VAL A 200 7.90 -12.82 -8.77
N ASN A 201 8.36 -14.06 -8.54
CA ASN A 201 7.47 -15.20 -8.29
C ASN A 201 6.82 -15.07 -6.91
N GLY A 202 5.50 -14.84 -6.89
CA GLY A 202 4.71 -14.63 -5.68
C GLY A 202 4.66 -15.85 -4.76
N ASP A 203 4.65 -17.05 -5.34
CA ASP A 203 4.62 -18.31 -4.58
C ASP A 203 5.92 -18.59 -3.82
N VAL A 204 7.02 -17.93 -4.22
CA VAL A 204 8.35 -18.14 -3.63
C VAL A 204 8.69 -17.07 -2.59
N LEU A 205 8.44 -15.77 -2.90
CA LEU A 205 8.88 -14.66 -2.06
C LEU A 205 7.75 -13.93 -1.32
N SER A 206 6.49 -14.25 -1.61
CA SER A 206 5.30 -13.59 -1.03
C SER A 206 5.42 -12.06 -1.05
N PRO A 207 5.61 -11.45 -2.23
CA PRO A 207 5.72 -10.00 -2.40
C PRO A 207 4.34 -9.34 -2.33
N ARG A 208 4.29 -7.99 -2.35
CA ARG A 208 3.06 -7.23 -2.54
C ARG A 208 2.56 -7.25 -3.98
N GLY A 209 3.46 -7.48 -4.95
CA GLY A 209 3.17 -7.65 -6.37
C GLY A 209 4.16 -8.60 -7.02
N GLY A 210 3.73 -9.34 -8.03
CA GLY A 210 4.51 -10.38 -8.68
C GLY A 210 3.65 -11.20 -9.63
N TYR A 211 4.00 -12.44 -9.84
CA TYR A 211 3.17 -13.37 -10.59
C TYR A 211 2.88 -14.66 -9.81
N GLU A 212 1.72 -15.23 -10.07
CA GLU A 212 1.30 -16.56 -9.65
C GLU A 212 1.24 -17.48 -10.86
N HIS A 213 1.67 -18.73 -10.71
CA HIS A 213 1.73 -19.70 -11.80
C HIS A 213 0.78 -20.87 -11.56
N PHE A 214 0.01 -21.24 -12.58
CA PHE A 214 -0.95 -22.34 -12.58
C PHE A 214 -0.49 -23.43 -13.57
N PRO A 215 0.50 -24.26 -13.17
CA PRO A 215 1.08 -25.26 -14.07
C PRO A 215 0.14 -26.43 -14.39
N GLU A 216 -0.92 -26.61 -13.59
CA GLU A 216 -1.90 -27.69 -13.75
C GLU A 216 -3.03 -27.34 -14.74
N ASP A 217 -3.08 -26.09 -15.24
CA ASP A 217 -4.04 -25.70 -16.26
C ASP A 217 -3.75 -26.42 -17.61
N GLU A 218 -4.79 -26.60 -18.43
CA GLU A 218 -4.71 -27.39 -19.68
C GLU A 218 -3.75 -26.80 -20.74
N ARG A 219 -3.46 -25.50 -20.67
CA ARG A 219 -2.54 -24.81 -21.60
C ARG A 219 -1.11 -25.31 -21.40
N ASP A 220 -0.37 -25.52 -22.49
CA ASP A 220 1.06 -25.86 -22.44
C ASP A 220 1.85 -24.72 -21.72
N GLY A 221 2.56 -25.10 -20.67
CA GLY A 221 3.25 -24.16 -19.78
C GLY A 221 2.37 -23.55 -18.69
N GLY A 222 1.07 -23.86 -18.65
CA GLY A 222 0.13 -23.33 -17.65
C GLY A 222 -0.29 -21.87 -17.90
N ASN A 223 -0.91 -21.25 -16.91
CA ASN A 223 -1.35 -19.87 -16.95
C ASN A 223 -0.76 -19.04 -15.82
N TYR A 224 -0.90 -17.73 -15.91
CA TYR A 224 -0.36 -16.79 -14.93
C TYR A 224 -1.42 -15.76 -14.51
N ILE A 225 -1.31 -15.29 -13.27
CA ILE A 225 -1.88 -14.03 -12.82
C ILE A 225 -0.70 -13.12 -12.48
N PHE A 226 -0.65 -11.97 -13.13
CA PHE A 226 0.29 -10.90 -12.82
C PHE A 226 -0.42 -9.83 -11.98
N ALA A 227 0.15 -9.48 -10.83
CA ALA A 227 -0.28 -8.37 -10.00
C ALA A 227 0.90 -7.43 -9.86
N LEU A 228 0.83 -6.27 -10.48
CA LEU A 228 1.97 -5.35 -10.61
C LEU A 228 1.74 -4.10 -9.77
N SER A 229 2.49 -4.03 -8.70
CA SER A 229 2.56 -2.92 -7.76
C SER A 229 4.01 -2.54 -7.50
N GLN A 230 4.26 -1.29 -7.12
CA GLN A 230 5.62 -0.76 -6.98
C GLN A 230 6.49 -1.10 -8.21
N TRP A 231 5.89 -1.04 -9.39
CA TRP A 231 6.44 -1.62 -10.62
C TRP A 231 7.21 -0.63 -11.49
N PHE A 232 7.10 0.67 -11.23
CA PHE A 232 7.79 1.76 -11.94
C PHE A 232 8.61 2.60 -10.97
N PRO A 233 9.65 3.32 -11.41
CA PRO A 233 10.35 4.30 -10.60
C PRO A 233 9.42 5.41 -10.12
N ARG A 234 9.09 5.45 -8.81
CA ARG A 234 8.15 6.40 -8.23
C ARG A 234 8.87 7.56 -7.58
N LEU A 235 8.44 8.77 -7.85
CA LEU A 235 9.04 9.97 -7.28
C LEU A 235 8.81 10.01 -5.75
N VAL A 236 9.88 10.24 -4.99
CA VAL A 236 9.83 10.36 -3.53
C VAL A 236 9.14 11.67 -3.14
N ALA A 237 8.29 11.65 -2.14
CA ALA A 237 7.63 12.84 -1.63
C ALA A 237 8.63 13.86 -1.04
N TYR A 238 8.38 15.15 -1.31
CA TYR A 238 9.09 16.27 -0.71
C TYR A 238 8.13 17.08 0.15
N THR A 239 8.38 17.11 1.46
CA THR A 239 7.42 17.61 2.46
C THR A 239 7.91 18.84 3.21
N ASP A 240 6.95 19.61 3.75
CA ASP A 240 7.20 20.80 4.57
C ASP A 240 7.83 20.49 5.93
N TYR A 241 7.73 19.25 6.41
CA TYR A 241 8.20 18.85 7.74
C TYR A 241 9.53 18.06 7.72
N GLU A 242 9.92 17.46 6.59
CA GLU A 242 11.13 16.62 6.51
C GLU A 242 11.99 16.93 5.27
N GLY A 243 11.43 17.57 4.23
CA GLY A 243 12.05 17.62 2.90
C GLY A 243 11.86 16.29 2.18
N TRP A 244 12.92 15.71 1.57
CA TRP A 244 12.84 14.42 0.91
C TRP A 244 12.60 13.27 1.90
N THR A 245 11.53 12.50 1.71
CA THR A 245 11.20 11.31 2.50
C THR A 245 11.89 10.06 1.95
N ASN A 246 13.15 10.17 1.56
CA ASN A 246 13.95 9.17 0.84
C ASN A 246 14.45 8.03 1.75
N LYS A 247 13.51 7.28 2.32
CA LYS A 247 13.79 6.11 3.16
C LYS A 247 13.82 4.84 2.34
N GLU A 248 14.80 3.98 2.64
CA GLU A 248 14.95 2.64 2.07
C GLU A 248 13.69 1.81 2.29
N PHE A 249 13.24 1.06 1.27
CA PHE A 249 12.12 0.14 1.40
C PHE A 249 12.61 -1.21 1.93
N LEU A 250 12.34 -1.50 3.21
CA LEU A 250 12.73 -2.75 3.87
C LEU A 250 11.59 -3.77 3.94
N GLY A 251 10.37 -3.37 3.60
CA GLY A 251 9.21 -4.25 3.43
C GLY A 251 8.08 -4.10 4.43
N SER A 252 8.30 -3.50 5.60
CA SER A 252 7.26 -3.31 6.62
C SER A 252 6.56 -1.95 6.52
N GLY A 253 7.33 -0.89 6.27
CA GLY A 253 6.77 0.44 6.04
C GLY A 253 6.26 0.58 4.62
N GLU A 254 5.08 1.12 4.45
CA GLU A 254 4.47 1.34 3.16
C GLU A 254 4.96 2.64 2.50
N PHE A 255 4.12 3.41 1.84
CA PHE A 255 4.59 4.43 0.92
C PHE A 255 4.02 5.80 1.26
N THR A 256 4.79 6.86 1.01
CA THR A 256 4.28 8.22 0.95
C THR A 256 4.71 8.81 -0.39
N LEU A 257 3.72 9.17 -1.22
CA LEU A 257 3.90 9.60 -2.60
C LEU A 257 3.13 10.89 -2.84
N GLU A 258 3.46 11.59 -3.91
CA GLU A 258 2.74 12.79 -4.33
C GLU A 258 1.52 12.43 -5.20
N PHE A 259 0.52 13.30 -5.21
CA PHE A 259 -0.61 13.18 -6.12
C PHE A 259 -0.27 13.72 -7.51
N GLY A 260 -0.94 13.20 -8.52
CA GLY A 260 -0.90 13.68 -9.88
C GLY A 260 -1.76 12.83 -10.80
N ASP A 261 -1.68 13.09 -12.09
CA ASP A 261 -2.45 12.42 -13.11
C ASP A 261 -1.62 11.33 -13.78
N TYR A 262 -2.27 10.22 -14.10
CA TYR A 262 -1.64 9.06 -14.72
C TYR A 262 -2.34 8.69 -16.03
N GLU A 263 -1.55 8.58 -17.09
CA GLU A 263 -1.93 7.95 -18.36
C GLU A 263 -1.06 6.71 -18.57
N VAL A 264 -1.64 5.52 -18.50
CA VAL A 264 -0.88 4.28 -18.56
C VAL A 264 -1.37 3.37 -19.67
N SER A 265 -0.45 2.97 -20.55
CA SER A 265 -0.67 2.02 -21.65
C SER A 265 0.05 0.71 -21.34
N MET A 266 -0.71 -0.39 -21.24
CA MET A 266 -0.18 -1.72 -20.93
C MET A 266 -0.43 -2.66 -22.08
N THR A 267 0.65 -3.12 -22.73
CA THR A 267 0.60 -4.12 -23.78
C THR A 267 0.80 -5.50 -23.17
N VAL A 268 -0.22 -6.35 -23.29
CA VAL A 268 -0.31 -7.69 -22.70
C VAL A 268 -0.76 -8.69 -23.78
N PRO A 269 -0.72 -10.03 -23.55
CA PRO A 269 -1.37 -11.00 -24.44
C PRO A 269 -2.83 -10.63 -24.70
N ALA A 270 -3.29 -10.80 -25.94
CA ALA A 270 -4.60 -10.29 -26.39
C ALA A 270 -5.82 -10.95 -25.71
N ASP A 271 -5.62 -12.10 -25.09
CA ASP A 271 -6.61 -12.85 -24.30
C ASP A 271 -6.58 -12.51 -22.79
N HIS A 272 -5.69 -11.63 -22.35
CA HIS A 272 -5.67 -11.14 -20.98
C HIS A 272 -6.76 -10.08 -20.74
N ILE A 273 -7.35 -10.15 -19.56
CA ILE A 273 -8.19 -9.10 -19.00
C ILE A 273 -7.34 -8.31 -18.01
N VAL A 274 -7.42 -6.99 -18.07
CA VAL A 274 -6.64 -6.07 -17.24
C VAL A 274 -7.57 -5.32 -16.27
N SER A 275 -7.19 -5.31 -14.99
CA SER A 275 -7.72 -4.44 -13.95
C SER A 275 -6.64 -3.45 -13.55
N ALA A 276 -6.93 -2.17 -13.44
CA ALA A 276 -5.92 -1.16 -13.12
C ALA A 276 -6.52 0.05 -12.38
N THR A 277 -5.68 0.80 -11.70
CA THR A 277 -5.99 2.15 -11.20
C THR A 277 -6.57 3.01 -12.33
N GLY A 278 -7.70 3.68 -12.09
CA GLY A 278 -8.34 4.57 -13.05
C GLY A 278 -9.44 3.96 -13.91
N GLU A 279 -9.74 4.63 -15.00
CA GLU A 279 -10.77 4.24 -15.98
C GLU A 279 -10.15 3.73 -17.28
N LEU A 280 -10.74 2.67 -17.84
CA LEU A 280 -10.39 2.14 -19.16
C LEU A 280 -10.81 3.13 -20.27
N GLN A 281 -9.82 3.63 -21.01
CA GLN A 281 -10.02 4.68 -22.05
C GLN A 281 -10.34 4.10 -23.44
N ASN A 282 -9.99 2.85 -23.71
CA ASN A 282 -10.16 2.24 -25.03
C ASN A 282 -10.94 0.91 -25.02
N PRO A 283 -12.12 0.85 -24.38
CA PRO A 283 -12.91 -0.39 -24.31
C PRO A 283 -13.30 -0.95 -25.70
N GLY A 284 -13.34 -0.07 -26.71
CA GLY A 284 -13.62 -0.48 -28.09
C GLY A 284 -12.54 -1.33 -28.74
N ASP A 285 -11.30 -1.22 -28.26
CA ASP A 285 -10.13 -1.93 -28.80
C ASP A 285 -9.88 -3.28 -28.11
N VAL A 286 -10.24 -3.40 -26.82
CA VAL A 286 -9.83 -4.51 -25.94
C VAL A 286 -10.99 -5.36 -25.42
N LEU A 287 -12.24 -4.87 -25.49
CA LEU A 287 -13.44 -5.60 -25.09
C LEU A 287 -14.30 -5.94 -26.30
N THR A 288 -14.90 -7.12 -26.27
CA THR A 288 -15.93 -7.49 -27.24
C THR A 288 -17.16 -6.57 -27.14
N ARG A 289 -18.03 -6.59 -28.13
CA ARG A 289 -19.26 -5.81 -28.08
C ARG A 289 -20.14 -6.26 -26.91
N GLU A 290 -20.27 -7.56 -26.72
CA GLU A 290 -21.08 -8.17 -25.66
C GLU A 290 -20.58 -7.77 -24.27
N GLN A 291 -19.26 -7.72 -24.07
CA GLN A 291 -18.64 -7.27 -22.80
C GLN A 291 -18.94 -5.79 -22.53
N ARG A 292 -18.86 -4.94 -23.56
CA ARG A 292 -19.23 -3.51 -23.41
C ARG A 292 -20.72 -3.31 -23.11
N ASP A 293 -21.60 -4.05 -23.80
CA ASP A 293 -23.04 -3.98 -23.55
C ASP A 293 -23.36 -4.40 -22.10
N ARG A 294 -22.68 -5.44 -21.56
CA ARG A 294 -22.79 -5.86 -20.14
C ARG A 294 -22.24 -4.80 -19.17
N LEU A 295 -21.14 -4.13 -19.52
CA LEU A 295 -20.55 -3.06 -18.70
C LEU A 295 -21.50 -1.85 -18.59
N GLU A 296 -22.19 -1.49 -19.67
CA GLU A 296 -23.24 -0.48 -19.66
C GLU A 296 -24.45 -0.91 -18.78
N GLU A 297 -24.88 -2.18 -18.91
CA GLU A 297 -25.95 -2.74 -18.07
C GLU A 297 -25.59 -2.67 -16.57
N ALA A 298 -24.35 -2.99 -16.21
CA ALA A 298 -23.87 -3.04 -14.83
C ALA A 298 -24.00 -1.70 -14.09
N GLN A 299 -23.97 -0.55 -14.79
CA GLN A 299 -24.08 0.78 -14.18
C GLN A 299 -25.38 0.97 -13.37
N SER A 300 -26.46 0.30 -13.76
CA SER A 300 -27.77 0.43 -13.11
C SER A 300 -28.37 -0.89 -12.63
N ALA A 301 -27.61 -1.98 -12.72
CA ALA A 301 -28.08 -3.31 -12.36
C ALA A 301 -28.31 -3.43 -10.85
N ALA A 302 -29.33 -4.20 -10.46
CA ALA A 302 -29.65 -4.47 -9.05
C ALA A 302 -28.68 -5.48 -8.40
N ARG A 303 -27.92 -6.25 -9.20
CA ARG A 303 -26.93 -7.25 -8.79
C ARG A 303 -25.72 -7.16 -9.69
N PRO A 304 -24.54 -7.64 -9.26
CA PRO A 304 -23.38 -7.71 -10.13
C PRO A 304 -23.68 -8.45 -11.43
N VAL A 305 -23.16 -7.91 -12.54
CA VAL A 305 -23.26 -8.44 -13.90
C VAL A 305 -21.89 -8.94 -14.30
N TYR A 306 -21.81 -10.17 -14.84
CA TYR A 306 -20.57 -10.69 -15.41
C TYR A 306 -20.24 -9.92 -16.70
N ILE A 307 -19.14 -9.20 -16.68
CA ILE A 307 -18.55 -8.55 -17.86
C ILE A 307 -17.78 -9.58 -18.67
N VAL A 308 -16.92 -10.35 -18.00
CA VAL A 308 -16.29 -11.57 -18.52
C VAL A 308 -16.88 -12.75 -17.74
N THR A 309 -17.58 -13.62 -18.44
CA THR A 309 -18.24 -14.78 -17.83
C THR A 309 -17.25 -15.88 -17.45
N PRO A 310 -17.61 -16.80 -16.55
CA PRO A 310 -16.79 -17.98 -16.25
C PRO A 310 -16.45 -18.81 -17.49
N ASP A 311 -17.37 -18.95 -18.45
CA ASP A 311 -17.13 -19.71 -19.67
C ASP A 311 -16.14 -18.99 -20.59
N GLU A 312 -16.25 -17.67 -20.76
CA GLU A 312 -15.30 -16.85 -21.54
C GLU A 312 -13.88 -16.91 -20.92
N ALA A 313 -13.76 -16.81 -19.59
CA ALA A 313 -12.47 -16.95 -18.90
C ALA A 313 -11.86 -18.35 -19.10
N LEU A 314 -12.68 -19.39 -19.03
CA LEU A 314 -12.22 -20.77 -19.26
C LEU A 314 -11.76 -21.00 -20.69
N ASP A 315 -12.43 -20.41 -21.69
CA ASP A 315 -11.99 -20.47 -23.08
C ASP A 315 -10.65 -19.75 -23.28
N ASN A 316 -10.48 -18.56 -22.69
CA ASN A 316 -9.20 -17.82 -22.68
C ASN A 316 -8.06 -18.65 -22.06
N GLU A 317 -8.32 -19.34 -20.92
CA GLU A 317 -7.34 -20.21 -20.26
C GLU A 317 -6.81 -21.35 -21.15
N ARG A 318 -7.68 -21.90 -22.00
CA ARG A 318 -7.34 -23.07 -22.82
C ARG A 318 -6.60 -22.71 -24.11
N GLU A 319 -7.03 -21.63 -24.76
CA GLU A 319 -6.56 -21.32 -26.11
C GLU A 319 -5.22 -20.60 -26.08
N GLY A 320 -5.07 -19.58 -25.25
CA GLY A 320 -3.91 -18.69 -25.25
C GLY A 320 -3.82 -17.86 -26.54
N SER A 321 -3.16 -16.71 -26.50
CA SER A 321 -2.94 -15.86 -27.67
C SER A 321 -1.48 -15.50 -27.84
N ALA A 322 -1.00 -15.63 -29.08
CA ALA A 322 0.32 -15.12 -29.50
C ALA A 322 0.25 -13.63 -29.93
N GLN A 323 -0.94 -13.05 -30.02
CA GLN A 323 -1.15 -11.63 -30.30
C GLN A 323 -1.16 -10.84 -29.00
N THR A 324 -0.93 -9.54 -29.12
CA THR A 324 -1.00 -8.59 -27.99
C THR A 324 -2.11 -7.58 -28.19
N ALA A 325 -2.62 -7.04 -27.07
CA ALA A 325 -3.53 -5.91 -27.03
C ALA A 325 -2.99 -4.86 -26.05
N THR A 326 -3.25 -3.59 -26.33
CA THR A 326 -2.83 -2.49 -25.48
C THR A 326 -4.05 -1.91 -24.77
N TRP A 327 -4.10 -2.06 -23.45
CA TRP A 327 -5.07 -1.47 -22.56
C TRP A 327 -4.59 -0.08 -22.13
N ARG A 328 -5.47 0.93 -22.15
CA ARG A 328 -5.15 2.29 -21.75
C ARG A 328 -6.03 2.71 -20.61
N PHE A 329 -5.41 3.16 -19.53
CA PHE A 329 -6.11 3.68 -18.35
C PHE A 329 -5.68 5.10 -18.06
N ALA A 330 -6.61 5.89 -17.54
CA ALA A 330 -6.34 7.23 -17.01
C ALA A 330 -6.87 7.34 -15.58
N ALA A 331 -6.10 7.97 -14.72
CA ALA A 331 -6.48 8.26 -13.34
C ALA A 331 -6.08 9.69 -12.99
N GLU A 332 -7.02 10.47 -12.46
CA GLU A 332 -6.78 11.85 -12.07
C GLU A 332 -6.54 11.96 -10.57
N ASN A 333 -5.55 12.75 -10.18
CA ASN A 333 -5.25 13.11 -8.79
C ASN A 333 -5.10 11.88 -7.88
N VAL A 334 -4.30 10.90 -8.29
CA VAL A 334 -3.93 9.72 -7.52
C VAL A 334 -2.46 9.72 -7.14
N ARG A 335 -2.11 8.98 -6.08
CA ARG A 335 -0.71 8.97 -5.59
C ARG A 335 0.12 7.80 -6.07
N ASP A 336 -0.48 6.79 -6.69
CA ASP A 336 0.18 5.57 -7.18
C ASP A 336 -0.66 4.93 -8.27
N PHE A 337 -0.11 3.95 -8.97
CA PHE A 337 -0.78 3.18 -10.01
C PHE A 337 -0.41 1.70 -9.91
N ALA A 338 -1.40 0.84 -9.74
CA ALA A 338 -1.24 -0.61 -9.76
C ALA A 338 -2.16 -1.25 -10.81
N TRP A 339 -1.80 -2.45 -11.26
CA TRP A 339 -2.61 -3.20 -12.20
C TRP A 339 -2.41 -4.71 -12.08
N ALA A 340 -3.39 -5.46 -12.55
CA ALA A 340 -3.33 -6.90 -12.66
C ALA A 340 -3.75 -7.35 -14.06
N SER A 341 -3.20 -8.48 -14.52
CA SER A 341 -3.44 -9.00 -15.84
C SER A 341 -3.45 -10.52 -15.85
N SER A 342 -4.48 -11.12 -16.42
CA SER A 342 -4.56 -12.56 -16.59
C SER A 342 -5.63 -12.95 -17.60
N ARG A 343 -5.43 -14.06 -18.33
CA ARG A 343 -6.50 -14.68 -19.12
C ARG A 343 -7.51 -15.44 -18.26
N LYS A 344 -7.17 -15.72 -16.98
CA LYS A 344 -8.01 -16.45 -16.03
C LYS A 344 -9.11 -15.60 -15.42
N PHE A 345 -9.10 -14.28 -15.61
CA PHE A 345 -10.04 -13.41 -14.93
C PHE A 345 -11.47 -13.53 -15.43
N ILE A 346 -12.35 -13.97 -14.54
CA ILE A 346 -13.76 -13.65 -14.52
C ILE A 346 -13.85 -12.20 -14.02
N TRP A 347 -14.71 -11.41 -14.60
CA TRP A 347 -14.92 -10.03 -14.20
C TRP A 347 -16.40 -9.78 -14.00
N ASP A 348 -16.81 -9.39 -12.81
CA ASP A 348 -18.14 -8.87 -12.55
C ASP A 348 -18.11 -7.41 -12.06
N ALA A 349 -19.22 -6.70 -12.27
CA ALA A 349 -19.33 -5.29 -11.94
C ALA A 349 -20.75 -4.89 -11.57
N LYS A 350 -20.86 -3.82 -10.76
CA LYS A 350 -22.13 -3.17 -10.40
C LYS A 350 -21.90 -1.68 -10.09
N GLY A 351 -22.77 -0.82 -10.60
CA GLY A 351 -22.74 0.60 -10.27
C GLY A 351 -23.23 0.87 -8.84
N HIS A 352 -22.40 1.56 -8.06
CA HIS A 352 -22.77 2.16 -6.78
C HIS A 352 -23.21 3.60 -7.02
N GLN A 353 -24.41 3.96 -6.54
CA GLN A 353 -24.98 5.30 -6.74
C GLN A 353 -24.73 6.18 -5.51
N GLN A 354 -24.16 7.37 -5.73
CA GLN A 354 -23.93 8.41 -4.72
C GLN A 354 -24.70 9.70 -5.11
N PRO A 355 -26.02 9.76 -4.90
CA PRO A 355 -26.83 10.87 -5.39
C PRO A 355 -26.39 12.22 -4.81
N GLY A 356 -26.01 13.16 -5.68
CA GLY A 356 -25.59 14.50 -5.31
C GLY A 356 -24.09 14.64 -5.01
N ALA A 357 -23.31 13.58 -5.12
CA ALA A 357 -21.85 13.64 -5.13
C ALA A 357 -21.33 14.12 -6.50
N ASP A 358 -20.11 14.64 -6.56
CA ASP A 358 -19.46 14.99 -7.84
C ASP A 358 -19.28 13.75 -8.72
N GLN A 359 -18.95 12.61 -8.12
CA GLN A 359 -18.95 11.28 -8.76
C GLN A 359 -20.26 10.56 -8.42
N GLU A 360 -21.30 10.69 -9.25
CA GLU A 360 -22.62 10.12 -8.97
C GLU A 360 -22.67 8.59 -9.07
N THR A 361 -21.88 7.98 -9.96
CA THR A 361 -21.83 6.53 -10.16
C THR A 361 -20.41 6.02 -10.06
N VAL A 362 -20.13 5.13 -9.10
CA VAL A 362 -18.87 4.42 -8.95
C VAL A 362 -19.02 2.98 -9.43
N MET A 363 -18.20 2.54 -10.36
CA MET A 363 -18.18 1.14 -10.80
C MET A 363 -17.42 0.27 -9.82
N ALA A 364 -18.14 -0.46 -8.97
CA ALA A 364 -17.59 -1.52 -8.15
C ALA A 364 -17.34 -2.78 -8.98
N MET A 365 -16.13 -3.33 -8.96
CA MET A 365 -15.72 -4.43 -9.82
C MET A 365 -14.91 -5.48 -9.06
N SER A 366 -15.06 -6.73 -9.47
CA SER A 366 -14.25 -7.84 -8.96
C SER A 366 -13.65 -8.65 -10.10
N PHE A 367 -12.36 -8.98 -9.96
CA PHE A 367 -11.60 -9.78 -10.93
C PHE A 367 -11.01 -10.98 -10.21
N TYR A 368 -11.34 -12.18 -10.65
CA TYR A 368 -10.92 -13.40 -9.97
C TYR A 368 -10.88 -14.59 -10.93
N PRO A 369 -9.99 -15.57 -10.69
CA PRO A 369 -9.96 -16.80 -11.48
C PRO A 369 -11.06 -17.77 -11.02
N LYS A 370 -11.30 -18.84 -11.78
CA LYS A 370 -12.25 -19.92 -11.43
C LYS A 370 -12.05 -20.47 -10.00
N GLU A 371 -10.83 -20.38 -9.47
CA GLU A 371 -10.44 -20.77 -8.11
C GLU A 371 -11.10 -19.89 -7.03
N GLY A 372 -11.53 -18.67 -7.37
CA GLY A 372 -12.33 -17.82 -6.50
C GLY A 372 -13.75 -18.37 -6.27
N GLY A 373 -14.31 -19.00 -7.32
CA GLY A 373 -15.61 -19.68 -7.27
C GLY A 373 -16.75 -18.79 -6.77
N THR A 374 -17.76 -19.41 -6.16
CA THR A 374 -18.92 -18.70 -5.61
C THR A 374 -18.59 -17.84 -4.40
N LEU A 375 -17.46 -18.04 -3.75
CA LEU A 375 -16.97 -17.17 -2.67
C LEU A 375 -16.81 -15.73 -3.18
N TRP A 376 -16.24 -15.55 -4.36
CA TRP A 376 -16.00 -14.22 -4.95
C TRP A 376 -17.25 -13.65 -5.59
N SER A 377 -17.94 -14.42 -6.43
CA SER A 377 -19.13 -13.94 -7.15
C SER A 377 -20.31 -13.59 -6.24
N ASP A 378 -20.41 -14.22 -5.07
CA ASP A 378 -21.50 -13.96 -4.13
C ASP A 378 -21.23 -12.76 -3.22
N TYR A 379 -19.96 -12.40 -2.98
CA TYR A 379 -19.64 -11.43 -1.93
C TYR A 379 -18.77 -10.25 -2.37
N SER A 380 -17.73 -10.42 -3.20
CA SER A 380 -16.69 -9.42 -3.37
C SER A 380 -17.23 -8.04 -3.79
N THR A 381 -17.93 -7.94 -4.93
CA THR A 381 -18.44 -6.67 -5.45
C THR A 381 -19.47 -6.01 -4.52
N GLU A 382 -20.32 -6.80 -3.85
CA GLU A 382 -21.29 -6.25 -2.88
C GLU A 382 -20.60 -5.72 -1.62
N VAL A 383 -19.48 -6.36 -1.19
CA VAL A 383 -18.67 -5.88 -0.06
C VAL A 383 -17.95 -4.60 -0.44
N VAL A 384 -17.44 -4.47 -1.68
CA VAL A 384 -16.88 -3.20 -2.18
C VAL A 384 -17.88 -2.06 -2.01
N ILE A 385 -19.11 -2.24 -2.50
CA ILE A 385 -20.19 -1.24 -2.40
C ILE A 385 -20.51 -0.91 -0.93
N HIS A 386 -20.69 -1.94 -0.10
CA HIS A 386 -20.97 -1.75 1.33
C HIS A 386 -19.89 -0.91 2.02
N THR A 387 -18.62 -1.17 1.70
CA THR A 387 -17.49 -0.42 2.28
C THR A 387 -17.54 1.04 1.86
N LEU A 388 -17.75 1.32 0.57
CA LEU A 388 -17.90 2.69 0.07
C LEU A 388 -19.04 3.43 0.78
N GLU A 389 -20.20 2.78 0.97
CA GLU A 389 -21.36 3.36 1.67
C GLU A 389 -21.04 3.72 3.13
N VAL A 390 -20.35 2.82 3.84
CA VAL A 390 -20.03 3.05 5.25
C VAL A 390 -18.96 4.14 5.38
N TYR A 391 -17.88 4.05 4.64
CA TYR A 391 -16.76 5.00 4.74
C TYR A 391 -17.18 6.41 4.30
N SER A 392 -18.01 6.55 3.26
CA SER A 392 -18.53 7.85 2.84
C SER A 392 -19.36 8.54 3.94
N ARG A 393 -20.08 7.80 4.76
CA ARG A 393 -20.84 8.38 5.89
C ARG A 393 -19.93 8.98 6.95
N PHE A 394 -18.75 8.41 7.17
CA PHE A 394 -17.80 8.85 8.20
C PHE A 394 -16.74 9.83 7.68
N SER A 395 -16.57 9.95 6.35
CA SER A 395 -15.55 10.79 5.75
C SER A 395 -16.13 11.74 4.68
N PHE A 396 -16.12 11.36 3.44
CA PHE A 396 -16.61 12.10 2.26
C PHE A 396 -17.08 11.10 1.20
N ASP A 397 -17.90 11.55 0.24
CA ASP A 397 -18.30 10.72 -0.88
C ASP A 397 -17.07 10.30 -1.70
N TYR A 398 -17.04 9.05 -2.16
CA TYR A 398 -15.90 8.51 -2.88
C TYR A 398 -15.69 9.24 -4.21
N PRO A 399 -14.54 9.89 -4.46
CA PRO A 399 -14.42 10.82 -5.58
C PRO A 399 -14.02 10.17 -6.90
N TYR A 400 -13.62 8.90 -6.90
CA TYR A 400 -13.11 8.23 -8.09
C TYR A 400 -14.18 7.40 -8.80
N PRO A 401 -14.02 7.16 -10.13
CA PRO A 401 -15.04 6.49 -10.94
C PRO A 401 -15.13 4.98 -10.74
N THR A 402 -14.06 4.36 -10.21
CA THR A 402 -13.99 2.89 -10.06
C THR A 402 -13.48 2.49 -8.67
N ALA A 403 -13.88 1.31 -8.22
CA ALA A 403 -13.38 0.65 -7.01
C ALA A 403 -13.28 -0.86 -7.29
N GLN A 404 -12.06 -1.41 -7.24
CA GLN A 404 -11.78 -2.74 -7.77
C GLN A 404 -11.16 -3.65 -6.72
N SER A 405 -11.67 -4.90 -6.63
CA SER A 405 -11.12 -5.99 -5.83
C SER A 405 -10.60 -7.09 -6.75
N VAL A 406 -9.32 -7.41 -6.67
CA VAL A 406 -8.66 -8.40 -7.54
C VAL A 406 -8.14 -9.56 -6.71
N ASN A 407 -8.46 -10.78 -7.10
CA ASN A 407 -7.96 -11.97 -6.43
C ASN A 407 -6.52 -12.31 -6.83
N VAL A 408 -5.63 -12.33 -5.85
CA VAL A 408 -4.21 -12.67 -5.99
C VAL A 408 -3.81 -13.65 -4.89
N GLY A 409 -3.41 -14.86 -5.25
CA GLY A 409 -3.26 -15.97 -4.29
C GLY A 409 -2.08 -15.83 -3.31
N PHE A 410 -1.05 -15.05 -3.64
CA PHE A 410 0.13 -14.87 -2.80
C PHE A 410 0.06 -13.60 -1.90
N VAL A 411 -1.01 -12.81 -1.99
CA VAL A 411 -1.26 -11.61 -1.20
C VAL A 411 -2.39 -11.88 -0.22
N GLY A 412 -2.25 -11.47 1.05
CA GLY A 412 -3.33 -11.51 2.03
C GLY A 412 -4.36 -10.44 1.76
N GLY A 413 -3.89 -9.20 1.72
CA GLY A 413 -4.57 -7.98 1.33
C GLY A 413 -3.53 -6.92 1.01
N MET A 414 -3.80 -6.03 0.07
CA MET A 414 -2.98 -4.87 -0.28
C MET A 414 -3.77 -3.86 -1.11
N GLU A 415 -3.63 -2.62 -0.77
CA GLU A 415 -4.34 -1.49 -1.34
C GLU A 415 -3.49 -0.65 -2.29
N TYR A 416 -4.16 -0.06 -3.29
CA TYR A 416 -3.66 0.98 -4.20
C TYR A 416 -4.83 1.89 -4.58
N PRO A 417 -4.60 3.07 -5.16
CA PRO A 417 -5.73 3.90 -5.60
C PRO A 417 -6.66 3.13 -6.55
N MET A 418 -7.94 3.04 -6.20
CA MET A 418 -9.02 2.41 -6.98
C MET A 418 -8.91 0.88 -7.19
N ILE A 419 -7.84 0.21 -6.76
CA ILE A 419 -7.62 -1.24 -6.95
C ILE A 419 -6.99 -1.86 -5.71
N THR A 420 -7.46 -3.04 -5.32
CA THR A 420 -6.90 -3.82 -4.22
C THR A 420 -6.58 -5.24 -4.66
N PHE A 421 -5.54 -5.85 -4.06
CA PHE A 421 -5.19 -7.25 -4.26
C PHE A 421 -5.58 -8.04 -3.01
N ASN A 422 -6.42 -9.07 -3.18
CA ASN A 422 -7.03 -9.82 -2.08
C ASN A 422 -6.87 -11.33 -2.28
N GLY A 423 -6.46 -12.09 -1.23
CA GLY A 423 -6.78 -13.51 -1.05
C GLY A 423 -8.25 -13.63 -0.66
N PRO A 424 -8.82 -14.63 -0.07
CA PRO A 424 -8.56 -16.05 -0.23
C PRO A 424 -9.27 -16.64 -1.47
N ARG A 425 -9.23 -17.97 -1.59
CA ARG A 425 -9.93 -18.74 -2.63
C ARG A 425 -10.72 -19.90 -2.03
N THR A 426 -11.54 -20.52 -2.88
CA THR A 426 -12.24 -21.75 -2.55
C THR A 426 -11.29 -22.95 -2.57
N GLU A 427 -11.58 -23.98 -1.77
CA GLU A 427 -10.87 -25.24 -1.75
C GLU A 427 -11.43 -26.23 -2.79
N LEU A 428 -10.54 -26.90 -3.51
CA LEU A 428 -10.90 -28.00 -4.42
C LEU A 428 -11.15 -29.28 -3.61
N GLN A 429 -12.32 -29.88 -3.78
CA GLN A 429 -12.71 -31.13 -3.14
C GLN A 429 -12.32 -32.36 -3.98
N GLU A 430 -12.30 -33.55 -3.38
CA GLU A 430 -11.98 -34.79 -4.07
C GLU A 430 -12.92 -35.14 -5.24
N ASP A 431 -14.15 -34.66 -5.18
CA ASP A 431 -15.15 -34.85 -6.26
C ASP A 431 -15.06 -33.81 -7.40
N GLY A 432 -14.07 -32.92 -7.33
CA GLY A 432 -13.84 -31.86 -8.30
C GLY A 432 -14.69 -30.59 -8.05
N SER A 433 -15.58 -30.59 -7.06
CA SER A 433 -16.32 -29.38 -6.66
C SER A 433 -15.42 -28.42 -5.90
N ARG A 434 -15.80 -27.14 -5.86
CA ARG A 434 -15.12 -26.13 -5.03
C ARG A 434 -16.06 -25.63 -3.94
N THR A 435 -15.52 -25.47 -2.74
CA THR A 435 -16.27 -25.01 -1.57
C THR A 435 -15.41 -24.05 -0.73
N TYR A 436 -16.05 -23.41 0.24
CA TYR A 436 -15.37 -22.56 1.21
C TYR A 436 -15.98 -22.73 2.61
N SER A 437 -15.16 -22.55 3.62
CA SER A 437 -15.57 -22.53 5.01
C SER A 437 -16.17 -21.17 5.41
N LEU A 438 -16.84 -21.13 6.56
CA LEU A 438 -17.27 -19.87 7.17
C LEU A 438 -16.08 -18.94 7.49
N ALA A 439 -14.92 -19.52 7.81
CA ALA A 439 -13.70 -18.76 8.09
C ALA A 439 -13.18 -18.06 6.82
N GLU A 440 -13.14 -18.75 5.68
CA GLU A 440 -12.75 -18.17 4.39
C GLU A 440 -13.71 -17.10 3.92
N LYS A 441 -15.03 -17.33 4.08
CA LYS A 441 -16.04 -16.30 3.81
C LYS A 441 -15.80 -15.04 4.64
N ARG A 442 -15.60 -15.19 5.95
CA ARG A 442 -15.35 -14.07 6.86
C ARG A 442 -14.03 -13.37 6.54
N PHE A 443 -13.02 -14.14 6.13
CA PHE A 443 -11.75 -13.57 5.71
C PHE A 443 -11.90 -12.74 4.43
N LEU A 444 -12.58 -13.25 3.40
CA LEU A 444 -12.83 -12.46 2.18
C LEU A 444 -13.57 -11.17 2.50
N ILE A 445 -14.67 -11.24 3.24
CA ILE A 445 -15.45 -10.06 3.62
C ILE A 445 -14.57 -9.06 4.40
N GLY A 446 -13.82 -9.55 5.38
CA GLY A 446 -12.95 -8.71 6.21
C GLY A 446 -11.84 -8.03 5.42
N VAL A 447 -11.14 -8.79 4.58
CA VAL A 447 -10.05 -8.22 3.78
C VAL A 447 -10.55 -7.24 2.73
N VAL A 448 -11.67 -7.51 2.05
CA VAL A 448 -12.23 -6.56 1.07
C VAL A 448 -12.70 -5.27 1.76
N ILE A 449 -13.33 -5.36 2.94
CA ILE A 449 -13.68 -4.16 3.73
C ILE A 449 -12.41 -3.36 4.09
N HIS A 450 -11.37 -4.02 4.55
CA HIS A 450 -10.12 -3.40 4.97
C HIS A 450 -9.43 -2.71 3.79
N GLU A 451 -9.18 -3.44 2.71
CA GLU A 451 -8.44 -2.92 1.56
C GLU A 451 -9.20 -1.80 0.81
N ILE A 452 -10.52 -1.93 0.64
CA ILE A 452 -11.33 -0.86 0.05
C ILE A 452 -11.40 0.36 1.00
N GLY A 453 -11.36 0.13 2.31
CA GLY A 453 -11.27 1.20 3.30
C GLY A 453 -10.03 2.08 3.13
N HIS A 454 -8.91 1.49 2.77
CA HIS A 454 -7.67 2.20 2.45
C HIS A 454 -7.79 3.18 1.27
N PHE A 455 -8.79 3.07 0.41
CA PHE A 455 -9.02 4.10 -0.60
C PHE A 455 -9.23 5.49 0.00
N TYR A 456 -9.77 5.54 1.22
CA TYR A 456 -9.93 6.79 1.99
C TYR A 456 -8.70 7.12 2.82
N PHE A 457 -8.11 6.13 3.51
CA PHE A 457 -6.96 6.23 4.40
C PHE A 457 -6.00 5.05 4.10
N PRO A 458 -4.88 5.23 3.38
CA PRO A 458 -4.19 6.49 3.12
C PRO A 458 -4.30 7.01 1.69
N MET A 459 -5.05 6.38 0.76
CA MET A 459 -4.97 6.72 -0.66
C MET A 459 -5.46 8.14 -0.96
N ILE A 460 -6.43 8.67 -0.21
CA ILE A 460 -6.92 10.05 -0.36
C ILE A 460 -6.45 10.95 0.78
N VAL A 461 -6.55 10.50 2.05
CA VAL A 461 -5.94 11.19 3.20
C VAL A 461 -4.53 10.63 3.38
N ASN A 462 -3.56 11.24 2.66
CA ASN A 462 -2.25 10.68 2.35
C ASN A 462 -1.25 10.82 3.51
N SER A 463 -1.33 9.97 4.54
CA SER A 463 -0.36 9.94 5.64
C SER A 463 1.00 9.37 5.21
N ASP A 464 2.08 9.71 5.95
CA ASP A 464 3.40 9.10 5.78
C ASP A 464 3.44 7.74 6.49
N GLU A 465 3.14 6.68 5.75
CA GLU A 465 3.03 5.31 6.25
C GLU A 465 4.38 4.74 6.68
N ARG A 466 5.48 5.19 6.10
CA ARG A 466 6.83 4.76 6.51
C ARG A 466 7.19 5.23 7.91
N GLN A 467 6.66 6.38 8.33
CA GLN A 467 6.90 6.90 9.66
C GLN A 467 5.78 6.54 10.63
N TRP A 468 4.53 6.65 10.18
CA TRP A 468 3.34 6.61 11.04
C TRP A 468 2.28 5.65 10.51
N THR A 469 2.65 4.38 10.34
CA THR A 469 1.75 3.31 9.85
C THR A 469 0.40 3.27 10.58
N TRP A 470 0.33 3.74 11.84
CA TRP A 470 -0.94 3.79 12.58
C TRP A 470 -1.96 4.78 12.01
N MET A 471 -1.52 5.80 11.25
CA MET A 471 -2.43 6.76 10.60
C MET A 471 -3.08 6.19 9.33
N ASP A 472 -2.48 5.18 8.78
CA ASP A 472 -2.97 4.34 7.74
C ASP A 472 -3.78 3.20 8.35
N GLU A 473 -3.15 2.17 8.82
CA GLU A 473 -3.72 0.92 9.32
C GLU A 473 -4.66 1.09 10.51
N GLY A 474 -4.32 1.98 11.41
CA GLY A 474 -5.10 2.17 12.63
C GLY A 474 -6.40 2.94 12.42
N LEU A 475 -6.39 3.97 11.56
CA LEU A 475 -7.61 4.68 11.18
C LEU A 475 -8.53 3.76 10.37
N ASN A 476 -7.95 3.03 9.43
CA ASN A 476 -8.66 2.08 8.60
C ASN A 476 -9.23 0.92 9.44
N SER A 477 -8.44 0.27 10.30
CA SER A 477 -8.92 -0.82 11.19
C SER A 477 -10.04 -0.39 12.15
N TYR A 478 -10.10 0.89 12.49
CA TYR A 478 -11.23 1.39 13.25
C TYR A 478 -12.52 1.42 12.40
N LEU A 479 -12.46 1.96 11.17
CA LEU A 479 -13.64 2.03 10.29
C LEU A 479 -14.02 0.67 9.71
N ASP A 480 -13.05 -0.20 9.43
CA ASP A 480 -13.35 -1.56 8.99
C ASP A 480 -14.18 -2.32 10.05
N SER A 481 -13.88 -2.09 11.34
CA SER A 481 -14.67 -2.67 12.43
C SER A 481 -16.09 -2.14 12.47
N VAL A 482 -16.35 -0.92 12.02
CA VAL A 482 -17.70 -0.35 11.91
C VAL A 482 -18.41 -0.97 10.71
N ALA A 483 -17.79 -0.97 9.53
CA ALA A 483 -18.34 -1.55 8.32
C ALA A 483 -18.62 -3.05 8.48
N GLY A 484 -17.68 -3.78 9.06
CA GLY A 484 -17.84 -5.20 9.29
C GLY A 484 -18.96 -5.55 10.26
N ARG A 485 -19.16 -4.79 11.33
CA ARG A 485 -20.33 -4.99 12.24
C ARG A 485 -21.66 -4.66 11.58
N GLU A 486 -21.69 -3.74 10.63
CA GLU A 486 -22.89 -3.46 9.85
C GLU A 486 -23.16 -4.56 8.82
N TRP A 487 -22.11 -5.19 8.27
CA TRP A 487 -22.25 -6.34 7.38
C TRP A 487 -22.73 -7.60 8.11
N ASP A 488 -22.05 -7.95 9.21
CA ASP A 488 -22.36 -9.13 10.04
C ASP A 488 -21.99 -8.85 11.51
N ALA A 489 -23.01 -8.60 12.33
CA ALA A 489 -22.85 -8.30 13.76
C ALA A 489 -22.30 -9.47 14.59
N GLU A 490 -22.29 -10.70 14.04
CA GLU A 490 -21.77 -11.89 14.73
C GLU A 490 -20.25 -12.04 14.60
N ILE A 491 -19.62 -11.27 13.69
CA ILE A 491 -18.17 -11.28 13.52
C ILE A 491 -17.52 -10.42 14.60
N PRO A 492 -16.56 -10.95 15.40
CA PRO A 492 -15.81 -10.15 16.37
C PRO A 492 -14.74 -9.32 15.67
N TRP A 493 -14.97 -8.02 15.51
CA TRP A 493 -14.07 -7.09 14.81
C TRP A 493 -12.95 -6.49 15.66
N GLY A 494 -12.70 -7.00 16.83
CA GLY A 494 -11.44 -6.89 17.57
C GLY A 494 -11.00 -5.51 18.10
N VAL A 495 -11.84 -4.46 18.05
CA VAL A 495 -11.47 -3.10 18.51
C VAL A 495 -11.82 -2.80 19.97
N GLU A 496 -12.45 -3.73 20.68
CA GLU A 496 -12.73 -3.55 22.09
C GLU A 496 -11.45 -3.72 22.94
N PRO A 497 -11.28 -2.98 24.03
CA PRO A 497 -10.07 -3.00 24.87
C PRO A 497 -9.60 -4.39 25.31
N ARG A 498 -10.52 -5.33 25.48
CA ARG A 498 -10.20 -6.72 25.89
C ARG A 498 -9.31 -7.48 24.91
N TYR A 499 -9.33 -7.08 23.62
CA TYR A 499 -8.54 -7.79 22.58
C TYR A 499 -7.10 -7.30 22.46
N ILE A 500 -6.77 -6.15 23.10
CA ILE A 500 -5.40 -5.59 23.03
C ILE A 500 -4.62 -5.76 24.35
N THR A 501 -5.25 -6.28 25.43
CA THR A 501 -4.64 -6.37 26.77
C THR A 501 -3.31 -7.12 26.77
N ASP A 502 -3.24 -8.27 26.10
CA ASP A 502 -2.03 -9.09 26.05
C ASP A 502 -0.85 -8.36 25.40
N TYR A 503 -1.14 -7.58 24.34
CA TYR A 503 -0.11 -6.75 23.73
C TYR A 503 0.31 -5.60 24.64
N MET A 504 -0.63 -4.92 25.29
CA MET A 504 -0.35 -3.80 26.20
C MET A 504 0.47 -4.22 27.42
N GLU A 505 0.38 -5.48 27.86
CA GLU A 505 1.19 -6.06 28.93
C GLU A 505 2.54 -6.62 28.44
N SER A 506 2.70 -6.80 27.14
CA SER A 506 3.89 -7.39 26.52
C SER A 506 5.12 -6.48 26.68
N GLN A 507 6.29 -7.11 26.85
CA GLN A 507 7.59 -6.41 26.81
C GLN A 507 7.94 -5.90 25.40
N ASN A 508 7.31 -6.45 24.35
CA ASN A 508 7.50 -6.05 22.96
C ASN A 508 6.55 -4.92 22.53
N GLN A 509 5.77 -4.37 23.46
CA GLN A 509 4.90 -3.24 23.21
C GLN A 509 5.75 -1.97 23.05
N VAL A 510 5.53 -1.23 21.95
CA VAL A 510 6.20 0.03 21.64
C VAL A 510 5.19 1.14 21.41
N PRO A 511 5.57 2.44 21.48
CA PRO A 511 4.69 3.55 21.10
C PRO A 511 4.18 3.43 19.67
N VAL A 512 2.96 3.89 19.39
CA VAL A 512 2.40 3.91 18.02
C VAL A 512 3.19 4.80 17.06
N MET A 513 3.95 5.77 17.59
CA MET A 513 4.84 6.65 16.83
C MET A 513 6.17 5.99 16.44
N THR A 514 6.37 4.72 16.77
CA THR A 514 7.57 3.98 16.36
C THR A 514 7.52 3.77 14.85
N GLN A 515 8.64 4.08 14.18
CA GLN A 515 8.80 3.90 12.74
C GLN A 515 8.61 2.42 12.37
N SER A 516 7.91 2.16 11.26
CA SER A 516 7.39 0.84 10.85
C SER A 516 8.41 -0.29 10.90
N ASP A 517 9.61 -0.07 10.34
CA ASP A 517 10.67 -1.09 10.30
C ASP A 517 11.32 -1.38 11.67
N SER A 518 10.99 -0.57 12.69
CA SER A 518 11.46 -0.73 14.08
C SER A 518 10.41 -1.33 15.01
N VAL A 519 9.21 -1.63 14.52
CA VAL A 519 8.13 -2.22 15.31
C VAL A 519 8.29 -3.74 15.36
N LEU A 520 8.43 -4.30 16.56
CA LEU A 520 8.62 -5.75 16.76
C LEU A 520 7.35 -6.58 16.48
N ARG A 521 6.18 -5.99 16.70
CA ARG A 521 4.88 -6.63 16.46
C ARG A 521 3.96 -5.64 15.74
N LEU A 522 4.07 -5.61 14.40
CA LEU A 522 3.41 -4.62 13.55
C LEU A 522 1.88 -4.67 13.71
N GLY A 523 1.24 -5.81 13.52
CA GLY A 523 -0.21 -5.94 13.58
C GLY A 523 -0.83 -5.36 14.86
N PRO A 524 -0.46 -5.79 16.08
CA PRO A 524 -0.99 -5.18 17.29
C PRO A 524 -0.64 -3.71 17.46
N ASN A 525 0.52 -3.24 16.98
CA ASN A 525 0.96 -1.84 17.17
C ASN A 525 0.29 -0.87 16.19
N ALA A 526 0.30 -1.19 14.90
CA ALA A 526 -0.19 -0.32 13.84
C ALA A 526 -1.71 -0.41 13.64
N TYR A 527 -2.30 -1.60 13.82
CA TYR A 527 -3.73 -1.89 13.62
C TYR A 527 -4.54 -1.80 14.91
N SER A 528 -4.39 -2.82 15.78
CA SER A 528 -5.32 -3.01 16.91
C SER A 528 -5.21 -1.94 18.00
N LYS A 529 -3.99 -1.49 18.33
CA LYS A 529 -3.76 -0.50 19.39
C LYS A 529 -4.35 0.86 19.07
N PRO A 530 -4.09 1.47 17.88
CA PRO A 530 -4.72 2.73 17.51
C PRO A 530 -6.23 2.59 17.27
N ALA A 531 -6.71 1.52 16.63
CA ALA A 531 -8.13 1.29 16.43
C ALA A 531 -8.89 1.19 17.76
N THR A 532 -8.32 0.49 18.76
CA THR A 532 -8.87 0.43 20.12
C THR A 532 -8.87 1.82 20.79
N ALA A 533 -7.81 2.59 20.64
CA ALA A 533 -7.74 3.93 21.22
C ALA A 533 -8.81 4.86 20.62
N ILE A 534 -9.01 4.80 19.30
CA ILE A 534 -10.04 5.55 18.58
C ILE A 534 -11.44 5.09 19.03
N ASN A 535 -11.67 3.78 19.17
CA ASN A 535 -12.92 3.26 19.69
C ASN A 535 -13.23 3.76 21.11
N ILE A 536 -12.23 3.80 22.01
CA ILE A 536 -12.38 4.37 23.35
C ILE A 536 -12.70 5.87 23.26
N LEU A 537 -12.02 6.59 22.40
CA LEU A 537 -12.23 8.03 22.20
C LEU A 537 -13.68 8.30 21.78
N ARG A 538 -14.20 7.54 20.82
CA ARG A 538 -15.58 7.66 20.32
C ARG A 538 -16.62 7.21 21.34
N GLU A 539 -16.47 6.00 21.89
CA GLU A 539 -17.54 5.40 22.70
C GLU A 539 -17.57 5.88 24.15
N THR A 540 -16.43 6.33 24.68
CA THR A 540 -16.29 6.63 26.12
C THR A 540 -15.94 8.08 26.41
N ILE A 541 -15.07 8.72 25.64
CA ILE A 541 -14.51 10.04 25.98
C ILE A 541 -15.32 11.17 25.32
N MET A 542 -15.46 11.16 24.00
CA MET A 542 -16.14 12.23 23.25
C MET A 542 -17.64 11.98 23.07
N GLY A 543 -18.05 10.73 22.96
CA GLY A 543 -19.37 10.33 22.48
C GLY A 543 -19.44 10.33 20.94
N ARG A 544 -20.33 9.48 20.41
CA ARG A 544 -20.41 9.20 18.97
C ARG A 544 -20.65 10.45 18.13
N GLU A 545 -21.61 11.28 18.50
CA GLU A 545 -22.00 12.46 17.72
C GLU A 545 -20.83 13.43 17.52
N LEU A 546 -20.11 13.77 18.59
CA LEU A 546 -18.99 14.70 18.52
C LEU A 546 -17.79 14.10 17.80
N PHE A 547 -17.51 12.82 18.06
CA PHE A 547 -16.40 12.13 17.39
C PHE A 547 -16.65 11.98 15.89
N ASP A 548 -17.83 11.51 15.49
CA ASP A 548 -18.17 11.30 14.08
C ASP A 548 -18.12 12.61 13.30
N PHE A 549 -18.59 13.71 13.90
CA PHE A 549 -18.43 15.05 13.33
C PHE A 549 -16.94 15.44 13.17
N ALA A 550 -16.13 15.27 14.22
CA ALA A 550 -14.71 15.62 14.18
C ALA A 550 -13.91 14.76 13.19
N PHE A 551 -14.22 13.46 13.11
CA PHE A 551 -13.56 12.54 12.19
C PHE A 551 -13.90 12.89 10.74
N LYS A 552 -15.16 13.22 10.45
CA LYS A 552 -15.58 13.67 9.12
C LYS A 552 -14.91 14.99 8.73
N GLU A 553 -14.79 15.93 9.66
CA GLU A 553 -14.12 17.21 9.41
C GLU A 553 -12.61 17.02 9.17
N TYR A 554 -11.94 16.15 9.96
CA TYR A 554 -10.53 15.76 9.72
C TYR A 554 -10.35 15.19 8.32
N SER A 555 -11.18 14.21 7.94
CA SER A 555 -11.11 13.56 6.64
C SER A 555 -11.28 14.56 5.49
N ARG A 556 -12.26 15.46 5.60
CA ARG A 556 -12.54 16.50 4.59
C ARG A 556 -11.41 17.54 4.47
N LEU A 557 -10.81 17.95 5.58
CA LEU A 557 -9.73 18.93 5.60
C LEU A 557 -8.44 18.38 4.99
N TRP A 558 -8.19 17.09 5.16
CA TRP A 558 -6.98 16.43 4.71
C TRP A 558 -7.16 15.57 3.44
N ALA A 559 -8.37 15.54 2.85
CA ALA A 559 -8.56 14.92 1.54
C ALA A 559 -7.57 15.50 0.52
N PHE A 560 -6.88 14.63 -0.21
CA PHE A 560 -5.82 14.95 -1.17
C PHE A 560 -4.65 15.75 -0.58
N LYS A 561 -4.41 15.58 0.71
CA LYS A 561 -3.32 16.23 1.45
C LYS A 561 -2.65 15.25 2.39
N ARG A 562 -1.51 15.68 2.92
CA ARG A 562 -0.68 14.83 3.78
C ARG A 562 -0.76 15.31 5.23
N PRO A 563 -1.60 14.69 6.09
CA PRO A 563 -1.63 14.97 7.53
C PRO A 563 -0.37 14.43 8.23
N THR A 564 -0.09 14.98 9.41
CA THR A 564 0.85 14.44 10.38
C THR A 564 0.12 14.14 11.68
N PRO A 565 0.73 13.38 12.61
CA PRO A 565 0.12 13.12 13.93
C PRO A 565 -0.08 14.37 14.81
N ALA A 566 0.46 15.54 14.45
CA ALA A 566 0.37 16.78 15.20
C ALA A 566 -0.95 17.53 14.95
#